data_d314ed4b446c1f75c21fd20c45d8b3fc
#
_entry.id   d314ed4b446c1f75c21fd20c45d8b3fc
#
_cell.length_a   1.000
_cell.length_b   1.000
_cell.length_c   1.000
_cell.angle_alpha   90.00
_cell.angle_beta   90.00
_cell.angle_gamma   90.00
#
_symmetry.space_group_name_H-M   'P 1'
#
loop_
_entity.id
_entity.type
_entity.pdbx_description
1 polymer ?
#
loop_
_entity_poly.entity_id
_entity_poly.type
_entity_poly.pdbx_seq_one_letter_code
_entity_poly.pdbx_strand_id
1 'polypeptide(L)'
;MERVYTTPLLDKLGIRPGMRVALIDIDDPEIRRLIAERTTDLTEGEPKPETDVVLFGAEAPADLEPLPMLAPRIRPNGAIWVVSRKGKSATLRYEEILDVAKAAGLIDNKVAAFSATHTAVRFVIPVALRPKSPAPGRRR
;
A
#
# COMPACT_ATOMS: atom_id res chain seq x y z
N MET A 1 17.36 -7.57 21.25
CA MET A 1 16.98 -7.30 19.88
C MET A 1 15.69 -6.51 19.83
N GLU A 2 15.75 -5.46 19.14
CA GLU A 2 14.63 -4.55 19.15
C GLU A 2 13.57 -4.97 18.15
N ARG A 3 12.34 -4.83 18.53
CA ARG A 3 11.26 -5.12 17.62
C ARG A 3 11.14 -4.02 16.60
N VAL A 4 11.04 -4.41 15.35
CA VAL A 4 10.91 -3.46 14.27
C VAL A 4 9.44 -3.19 13.95
N TYR A 5 8.62 -4.23 14.08
CA TYR A 5 7.20 -4.14 13.74
C TYR A 5 6.36 -4.41 14.96
N THR A 6 5.32 -3.63 15.11
CA THR A 6 4.40 -3.75 16.23
C THR A 6 2.99 -3.55 15.70
N THR A 7 2.01 -3.80 16.56
CA THR A 7 0.62 -3.53 16.22
C THR A 7 0.40 -2.09 15.77
N PRO A 8 1.05 -1.08 16.41
CA PRO A 8 0.88 0.29 15.92
C PRO A 8 1.26 0.49 14.48
N LEU A 9 2.19 -0.30 13.92
CA LEU A 9 2.51 -0.17 12.51
C LEU A 9 1.30 -0.49 11.64
N LEU A 10 0.59 -1.57 11.95
CA LEU A 10 -0.59 -1.92 11.16
C LEU A 10 -1.66 -0.84 11.28
N ASP A 11 -1.79 -0.25 12.46
CA ASP A 11 -2.73 0.86 12.64
C ASP A 11 -2.36 2.05 11.79
N LYS A 12 -1.06 2.38 11.72
CA LYS A 12 -0.58 3.46 10.87
C LYS A 12 -0.85 3.19 9.40
N LEU A 13 -0.71 1.94 9.00
CA LEU A 13 -0.95 1.55 7.62
C LEU A 13 -2.44 1.44 7.30
N GLY A 14 -3.29 1.52 8.30
CA GLY A 14 -4.73 1.46 8.09
C GLY A 14 -5.25 0.05 7.86
N ILE A 15 -4.49 -0.96 8.29
CA ILE A 15 -4.89 -2.35 8.11
C ILE A 15 -5.72 -2.78 9.31
N ARG A 16 -7.01 -2.95 9.09
CA ARG A 16 -7.95 -3.33 10.15
C ARG A 16 -8.37 -4.78 9.99
N PRO A 17 -8.89 -5.38 11.07
CA PRO A 17 -9.37 -6.76 10.99
C PRO A 17 -10.37 -6.94 9.86
N GLY A 18 -10.21 -8.03 9.13
CA GLY A 18 -11.14 -8.38 8.06
C GLY A 18 -10.93 -7.68 6.75
N MET A 19 -9.97 -6.77 6.65
CA MET A 19 -9.70 -6.09 5.40
C MET A 19 -9.01 -7.00 4.40
N ARG A 20 -9.24 -6.71 3.11
CA ARG A 20 -8.52 -7.40 2.04
C ARG A 20 -7.20 -6.69 1.80
N VAL A 21 -6.11 -7.41 1.97
CA VAL A 21 -4.75 -6.86 1.89
C VAL A 21 -3.96 -7.63 0.85
N ALA A 22 -3.12 -6.94 0.10
CA ALA A 22 -2.21 -7.57 -0.85
C ALA A 22 -0.79 -7.13 -0.57
N LEU A 23 0.14 -8.08 -0.66
CA LEU A 23 1.57 -7.82 -0.53
C LEU A 23 2.23 -8.10 -1.87
N ILE A 24 2.98 -7.12 -2.37
CA ILE A 24 3.71 -7.27 -3.63
C ILE A 24 5.17 -6.92 -3.36
N ASP A 25 6.06 -7.89 -3.56
CA ASP A 25 7.49 -7.70 -3.37
C ASP A 25 7.84 -7.18 -1.98
N ILE A 26 7.10 -7.62 -1.00
CA ILE A 26 7.40 -7.35 0.41
C ILE A 26 8.02 -8.62 0.98
N ASP A 27 9.34 -8.63 1.05
CA ASP A 27 10.06 -9.79 1.55
C ASP A 27 10.33 -9.62 3.03
N ASP A 28 9.28 -9.75 3.82
CA ASP A 28 9.35 -9.52 5.25
C ASP A 28 8.37 -10.46 5.95
N PRO A 29 8.87 -11.60 6.43
CA PRO A 29 7.99 -12.57 7.08
C PRO A 29 7.29 -12.04 8.33
N GLU A 30 7.93 -11.11 9.04
CA GLU A 30 7.34 -10.58 10.26
C GLU A 30 6.10 -9.74 9.96
N ILE A 31 6.17 -8.86 8.96
CA ILE A 31 5.00 -8.06 8.63
C ILE A 31 3.88 -8.94 8.08
N ARG A 32 4.27 -9.96 7.29
CA ARG A 32 3.27 -10.90 6.77
C ARG A 32 2.56 -11.61 7.90
N ARG A 33 3.30 -12.03 8.92
CA ARG A 33 2.72 -12.73 10.08
C ARG A 33 1.76 -11.81 10.83
N LEU A 34 2.18 -10.56 11.05
CA LEU A 34 1.33 -9.61 11.77
C LEU A 34 0.02 -9.36 11.03
N ILE A 35 0.10 -9.23 9.70
CA ILE A 35 -1.10 -9.00 8.91
C ILE A 35 -2.00 -10.23 8.94
N ALA A 36 -1.41 -11.42 8.84
CA ALA A 36 -2.18 -12.66 8.85
C ALA A 36 -2.90 -12.88 10.17
N GLU A 37 -2.39 -12.31 11.25
CA GLU A 37 -3.07 -12.39 12.54
C GLU A 37 -4.28 -11.46 12.59
N ARG A 38 -4.32 -10.45 11.72
CA ARG A 38 -5.38 -9.47 11.73
C ARG A 38 -6.46 -9.74 10.68
N THR A 39 -6.09 -10.35 9.56
CA THR A 39 -7.05 -10.67 8.53
C THR A 39 -6.68 -11.98 7.83
N THR A 40 -7.69 -12.73 7.40
CA THR A 40 -7.47 -13.94 6.62
C THR A 40 -7.53 -13.67 5.12
N ASP A 41 -7.89 -12.45 4.72
CA ASP A 41 -8.04 -12.11 3.30
C ASP A 41 -6.76 -11.45 2.81
N LEU A 42 -5.69 -12.23 2.79
CA LEU A 42 -4.35 -11.76 2.43
C LEU A 42 -3.90 -12.44 1.15
N THR A 43 -3.49 -11.63 0.17
CA THR A 43 -3.00 -12.11 -1.11
C THR A 43 -1.54 -11.69 -1.26
N GLU A 44 -0.71 -12.58 -1.81
CA GLU A 44 0.65 -12.23 -2.17
C GLU A 44 0.72 -12.26 -3.68
N GLY A 45 1.14 -11.11 -4.26
CA GLY A 45 1.15 -10.96 -5.70
C GLY A 45 -0.01 -10.10 -6.17
N GLU A 46 -0.54 -10.41 -7.33
CA GLU A 46 -1.58 -9.59 -7.95
C GLU A 46 -2.78 -9.43 -7.02
N PRO A 47 -3.20 -8.20 -6.73
CA PRO A 47 -4.32 -7.99 -5.81
C PRO A 47 -5.63 -8.46 -6.41
N LYS A 48 -6.50 -8.95 -5.56
CA LYS A 48 -7.88 -9.23 -5.95
C LYS A 48 -8.62 -7.90 -6.13
N PRO A 49 -9.71 -7.90 -6.89
CA PRO A 49 -10.53 -6.70 -6.99
C PRO A 49 -11.02 -6.26 -5.62
N GLU A 50 -11.23 -4.97 -5.45
CA GLU A 50 -11.75 -4.40 -4.21
C GLU A 50 -10.82 -4.61 -3.02
N THR A 51 -9.52 -4.55 -3.27
CA THR A 51 -8.53 -4.65 -2.20
C THR A 51 -8.51 -3.35 -1.39
N ASP A 52 -8.47 -3.48 -0.08
CA ASP A 52 -8.47 -2.33 0.82
C ASP A 52 -7.09 -1.68 0.91
N VAL A 53 -6.05 -2.49 1.05
CA VAL A 53 -4.69 -1.98 1.24
C VAL A 53 -3.72 -2.85 0.47
N VAL A 54 -2.85 -2.19 -0.31
CA VAL A 54 -1.75 -2.87 -0.99
C VAL A 54 -0.44 -2.37 -0.40
N LEU A 55 0.43 -3.27 0.00
CA LEU A 55 1.80 -2.94 0.37
C LEU A 55 2.68 -3.36 -0.80
N PHE A 56 3.32 -2.38 -1.42
CA PHE A 56 4.03 -2.57 -2.68
C PHE A 56 5.48 -2.17 -2.51
N GLY A 57 6.38 -3.15 -2.55
CA GLY A 57 7.81 -2.90 -2.40
C GLY A 57 8.45 -2.54 -3.72
N ALA A 58 9.33 -1.53 -3.71
CA ALA A 58 10.04 -1.10 -4.90
C ALA A 58 11.43 -0.63 -4.51
N GLU A 59 12.44 -1.02 -5.29
CA GLU A 59 13.82 -0.62 -5.04
C GLU A 59 14.45 0.12 -6.22
N ALA A 60 13.83 0.03 -7.40
CA ALA A 60 14.34 0.68 -8.60
C ALA A 60 13.17 1.26 -9.37
N PRO A 61 13.42 2.25 -10.25
CA PRO A 61 12.34 2.84 -11.02
C PRO A 61 11.53 1.81 -11.82
N ALA A 62 12.17 0.78 -12.34
CA ALA A 62 11.47 -0.25 -13.09
C ALA A 62 10.46 -1.01 -12.22
N ASP A 63 10.71 -1.10 -10.92
CA ASP A 63 9.80 -1.79 -10.03
C ASP A 63 8.46 -1.10 -9.89
N LEU A 64 8.39 0.18 -10.31
CA LEU A 64 7.16 0.95 -10.20
C LEU A 64 6.20 0.71 -11.36
N GLU A 65 6.61 -0.04 -12.37
CA GLU A 65 5.80 -0.26 -13.55
C GLU A 65 4.41 -0.83 -13.28
N PRO A 66 4.22 -1.72 -12.30
CA PRO A 66 2.88 -2.26 -12.04
C PRO A 66 1.90 -1.26 -11.44
N LEU A 67 2.38 -0.12 -10.95
CA LEU A 67 1.52 0.80 -10.21
C LEU A 67 0.23 1.18 -10.98
N PRO A 68 0.28 1.52 -12.27
CA PRO A 68 -0.95 1.85 -12.98
C PRO A 68 -1.93 0.70 -13.07
N MET A 69 -1.45 -0.54 -13.02
CA MET A 69 -2.32 -1.70 -13.06
C MET A 69 -2.92 -2.01 -11.70
N LEU A 70 -2.28 -1.53 -10.63
CA LEU A 70 -2.77 -1.77 -9.28
C LEU A 70 -3.88 -0.81 -8.90
N ALA A 71 -3.84 0.41 -9.43
CA ALA A 71 -4.82 1.42 -9.05
C ALA A 71 -6.27 0.97 -9.22
N PRO A 72 -6.64 0.31 -10.33
CA PRO A 72 -8.04 -0.12 -10.47
C PRO A 72 -8.40 -1.33 -9.60
N ARG A 73 -7.43 -1.93 -8.93
CA ARG A 73 -7.70 -3.09 -8.09
C ARG A 73 -8.06 -2.73 -6.66
N ILE A 74 -7.86 -1.48 -6.25
CA ILE A 74 -8.21 -1.08 -4.89
C ILE A 74 -9.61 -0.52 -4.85
N ARG A 75 -10.21 -0.58 -3.68
CA ARG A 75 -11.50 0.08 -3.44
C ARG A 75 -11.35 1.57 -3.67
N PRO A 76 -12.45 2.27 -3.97
CA PRO A 76 -12.37 3.73 -4.13
C PRO A 76 -11.72 4.45 -2.95
N ASN A 77 -11.92 3.95 -1.74
CA ASN A 77 -11.30 4.53 -0.54
C ASN A 77 -10.12 3.69 -0.04
N GLY A 78 -9.59 2.82 -0.88
CA GLY A 78 -8.44 2.01 -0.52
C GLY A 78 -7.14 2.77 -0.67
N ALA A 79 -6.03 2.07 -0.45
CA ALA A 79 -4.72 2.70 -0.50
C ALA A 79 -3.66 1.75 -1.00
N ILE A 80 -2.64 2.33 -1.65
CA ILE A 80 -1.43 1.62 -2.02
C ILE A 80 -0.28 2.29 -1.28
N TRP A 81 0.42 1.52 -0.47
CA TRP A 81 1.62 2.00 0.19
C TRP A 81 2.83 1.55 -0.60
N VAL A 82 3.62 2.49 -1.09
CA VAL A 82 4.87 2.17 -1.76
C VAL A 82 5.97 2.15 -0.70
N VAL A 83 6.58 1.00 -0.52
CA VAL A 83 7.60 0.76 0.51
C VAL A 83 8.96 0.72 -0.17
N SER A 84 9.87 1.60 0.25
CA SER A 84 11.19 1.68 -0.35
C SER A 84 12.24 1.98 0.70
N ARG A 85 13.49 1.77 0.35
CA ARG A 85 14.59 2.04 1.27
C ARG A 85 14.71 3.52 1.53
N LYS A 86 15.08 3.88 2.75
CA LYS A 86 15.20 5.27 3.14
C LYS A 86 16.64 5.62 3.47
N GLY A 87 16.90 6.93 3.56
CA GLY A 87 18.19 7.44 3.99
C GLY A 87 19.27 7.17 2.97
N LYS A 88 20.46 6.89 3.46
CA LYS A 88 21.61 6.71 2.57
C LYS A 88 21.51 5.47 1.71
N SER A 89 20.70 4.49 2.10
CA SER A 89 20.53 3.28 1.30
C SER A 89 19.39 3.42 0.29
N ALA A 90 18.78 4.58 0.19
CA ALA A 90 17.66 4.78 -0.75
C ALA A 90 18.14 4.60 -2.18
N THR A 91 17.35 3.84 -2.94
CA THR A 91 17.65 3.58 -4.36
C THR A 91 16.59 4.18 -5.26
N LEU A 92 15.53 4.75 -4.65
CA LEU A 92 14.46 5.41 -5.36
C LEU A 92 14.26 6.79 -4.75
N ARG A 93 14.11 7.79 -5.61
CA ARG A 93 13.78 9.13 -5.13
C ARG A 93 12.28 9.27 -5.01
N TYR A 94 11.88 10.09 -4.05
CA TYR A 94 10.47 10.36 -3.80
C TYR A 94 9.78 10.86 -5.07
N GLU A 95 10.46 11.74 -5.81
CA GLU A 95 9.90 12.29 -7.04
C GLU A 95 9.61 11.23 -8.09
N GLU A 96 10.47 10.21 -8.16
CA GLU A 96 10.27 9.13 -9.12
C GLU A 96 9.00 8.36 -8.80
N ILE A 97 8.76 8.13 -7.50
CA ILE A 97 7.56 7.43 -7.06
C ILE A 97 6.33 8.29 -7.37
N LEU A 98 6.42 9.59 -7.07
CA LEU A 98 5.30 10.50 -7.31
C LEU A 98 4.92 10.56 -8.78
N ASP A 99 5.92 10.61 -9.66
CA ASP A 99 5.65 10.74 -11.08
C ASP A 99 4.85 9.54 -11.60
N VAL A 100 5.26 8.34 -11.21
CA VAL A 100 4.56 7.14 -11.67
C VAL A 100 3.17 7.07 -11.05
N ALA A 101 3.03 7.42 -9.78
CA ALA A 101 1.74 7.37 -9.11
C ALA A 101 0.77 8.38 -9.72
N LYS A 102 1.24 9.59 -10.03
CA LYS A 102 0.39 10.59 -10.66
C LYS A 102 -0.09 10.13 -12.03
N ALA A 103 0.81 9.51 -12.81
CA ALA A 103 0.42 8.99 -14.11
C ALA A 103 -0.62 7.88 -13.97
N ALA A 104 -0.66 7.22 -12.82
CA ALA A 104 -1.65 6.18 -12.54
C ALA A 104 -2.94 6.74 -11.96
N GLY A 105 -3.04 8.05 -11.79
CA GLY A 105 -4.24 8.68 -11.25
C GLY A 105 -4.29 8.68 -9.73
N LEU A 106 -3.15 8.56 -9.08
CA LEU A 106 -3.07 8.47 -7.62
C LEU A 106 -2.40 9.72 -7.05
N ILE A 107 -2.74 10.05 -5.81
CA ILE A 107 -2.05 11.11 -5.07
C ILE A 107 -1.54 10.57 -3.75
N ASP A 108 -0.43 11.14 -3.30
CA ASP A 108 0.12 10.79 -1.99
C ASP A 108 -0.60 11.60 -0.92
N ASN A 109 -0.81 10.99 0.24
CA ASN A 109 -1.44 11.72 1.34
C ASN A 109 -0.84 11.41 2.71
N LYS A 110 0.19 10.56 2.77
CA LYS A 110 0.80 10.26 4.05
C LYS A 110 2.14 9.57 3.83
N VAL A 111 3.09 9.87 4.70
CA VAL A 111 4.36 9.17 4.74
C VAL A 111 4.50 8.59 6.14
N ALA A 112 4.95 7.35 6.23
CA ALA A 112 5.12 6.68 7.51
C ALA A 112 6.42 5.89 7.52
N ALA A 113 7.03 5.79 8.69
CA ALA A 113 8.16 4.90 8.87
C ALA A 113 7.63 3.46 8.83
N PHE A 114 8.20 2.65 7.96
CA PHE A 114 7.81 1.26 7.84
C PHE A 114 8.66 0.38 8.73
N SER A 115 9.96 0.59 8.67
CA SER A 115 10.92 -0.15 9.48
C SER A 115 12.17 0.71 9.68
N ALA A 116 13.19 0.13 10.31
CA ALA A 116 14.43 0.83 10.49
C ALA A 116 15.08 1.21 9.15
N THR A 117 14.82 0.45 8.09
CA THR A 117 15.47 0.63 6.80
C THR A 117 14.54 1.11 5.69
N HIS A 118 13.24 1.13 5.92
CA HIS A 118 12.27 1.43 4.86
C HIS A 118 11.26 2.47 5.29
N THR A 119 10.80 3.22 4.30
CA THR A 119 9.73 4.20 4.47
C THR A 119 8.57 3.78 3.58
N ALA A 120 7.38 4.25 3.90
CA ALA A 120 6.18 3.95 3.14
C ALA A 120 5.44 5.23 2.81
N VAL A 121 5.02 5.35 1.55
CA VAL A 121 4.23 6.50 1.09
C VAL A 121 2.86 5.99 0.69
N ARG A 122 1.82 6.60 1.24
CA ARG A 122 0.45 6.19 0.98
C ARG A 122 -0.12 6.94 -0.21
N PHE A 123 -0.64 6.18 -1.17
CA PHE A 123 -1.29 6.72 -2.36
C PHE A 123 -2.75 6.32 -2.36
N VAL A 124 -3.59 7.25 -2.74
CA VAL A 124 -5.03 7.02 -2.79
C VAL A 124 -5.59 7.58 -4.09
N ILE A 125 -6.78 7.13 -4.46
CA ILE A 125 -7.50 7.70 -5.58
C ILE A 125 -8.09 9.02 -5.10
N PRO A 126 -7.82 10.16 -5.78
CA PRO A 126 -8.40 11.44 -5.35
C PRO A 126 -9.91 11.33 -5.25
N VAL A 127 -10.48 11.99 -4.24
CA VAL A 127 -11.92 11.89 -3.99
C VAL A 127 -12.72 12.22 -5.26
N ALA A 128 -12.29 13.23 -6.00
CA ALA A 128 -13.01 13.65 -7.20
C ALA A 128 -13.01 12.59 -8.30
N LEU A 129 -12.06 11.66 -8.27
CA LEU A 129 -11.94 10.62 -9.28
C LEU A 129 -12.51 9.28 -8.84
N ARG A 130 -13.01 9.18 -7.62
CA ARG A 130 -13.54 7.91 -7.13
C ARG A 130 -14.86 7.58 -7.81
N PRO A 131 -15.05 6.32 -8.20
CA PRO A 131 -16.33 5.90 -8.76
C PRO A 131 -17.44 6.16 -7.75
N LYS A 132 -18.60 6.58 -8.23
CA LYS A 132 -19.74 6.77 -7.35
C LYS A 132 -20.29 5.41 -6.97
N SER A 133 -20.65 5.28 -5.70
CA SER A 133 -21.31 4.08 -5.25
C SER A 133 -22.67 4.01 -5.92
N PRO A 134 -23.04 2.82 -6.40
CA PRO A 134 -24.43 2.63 -6.87
C PRO A 134 -25.28 2.60 -5.63
N ALA A 135 -25.69 3.23 -5.12
CA ALA A 135 -26.33 3.36 -3.91
C ALA A 135 -26.14 2.60 -2.72
N PRO A 136 -26.28 2.61 -2.68
CA PRO A 136 -26.13 2.35 -1.79
C PRO A 136 -26.32 1.87 -1.19
N GLY A 137 -26.44 1.76 -1.46
CA GLY A 137 -26.49 1.55 -0.98
C GLY A 137 -25.95 1.00 -0.56
N ARG A 138 -26.04 1.05 -1.05
CA ARG A 138 -25.69 0.67 -0.78
C ARG A 138 -25.24 0.38 0.04
N ARG A 139 -25.50 0.26 0.01
CA ARG A 139 -25.31 0.04 0.65
C ARG A 139 -25.27 -0.24 1.35
N ARG A 140 -25.51 -0.56 1.24
CA ARG A 140 -25.78 -0.67 1.77
C ARG A 140 -25.78 -0.90 2.40
#